data_aeab44f83c6b51eed0ef17a5e788206e
#
_entry.id   aeab44f83c6b51eed0ef17a5e788206e
#
_cell.length_a   1.000
_cell.length_b   1.000
_cell.length_c   1.000
_cell.angle_alpha   90.00
_cell.angle_beta   90.00
_cell.angle_gamma   90.00
#
_symmetry.space_group_name_H-M   'P 1'
#
loop_
_entity.id
_entity.type
_entity.pdbx_description
1 polymer ?
#
loop_
_entity_poly.entity_id
_entity_poly.type
_entity_poly.pdbx_seq_one_letter_code
_entity_poly.pdbx_strand_id
1 'polypeptide(L)'
;MRNHEVTTTQPLLGPDGVLQEPGWSRRPLQLYRRADIKKRPTRIKEWDYYSVLSPSGDFGVCFTLSDDGYIGLQSVTFLDFKHAFEHTETILNAFPMGKLHMPTVSSGGSIRYCDKKLGMQFNLNFEQREIKCHFKNFYNGKPLRAQIFLEDPPQDSMVIATPWLEDPHAFYYNQKINCMRARGKVEFDGKIYTFDPATDYGALDWGRGVWTYDNTWYWGSGSGTVDGHRFGFNIGYGFGDTSAASENILFYDGVGHKLDDVTFLISDNYTDPWKFTSSDGRFEMDFVPIIDRAALLDVKLICSDQHQVFGRMSGTAVLDDGTKVVLKDFLCFAEKVHNKY
;
A
#
# COMPACT_ATOMS: atom_id res chain seq x y z
N MET A 1 16.13 -11.67 18.02
CA MET A 1 16.78 -11.43 16.71
C MET A 1 15.85 -10.53 15.94
N ARG A 2 16.33 -9.40 15.45
CA ARG A 2 15.53 -8.50 14.63
C ARG A 2 15.15 -9.20 13.32
N ASN A 3 14.03 -8.84 12.72
CA ASN A 3 13.45 -9.53 11.57
C ASN A 3 13.04 -10.98 11.87
N HIS A 4 12.40 -11.19 13.02
CA HIS A 4 11.79 -12.46 13.36
C HIS A 4 10.79 -12.91 12.30
N GLU A 5 11.05 -14.03 11.62
CA GLU A 5 10.17 -14.60 10.61
C GLU A 5 9.19 -15.59 11.23
N VAL A 6 7.90 -15.29 11.12
CA VAL A 6 6.81 -16.21 11.50
C VAL A 6 6.69 -17.28 10.42
N THR A 7 6.83 -18.54 10.81
CA THR A 7 6.88 -19.69 9.88
C THR A 7 5.73 -20.66 10.02
N THR A 8 4.90 -20.50 11.05
CA THR A 8 3.79 -21.41 11.37
C THR A 8 2.44 -20.72 11.28
N THR A 9 1.44 -21.45 10.78
CA THR A 9 0.06 -20.96 10.75
C THR A 9 -0.54 -20.96 12.15
N GLN A 10 -1.07 -19.80 12.58
CA GLN A 10 -1.63 -19.62 13.92
C GLN A 10 -2.67 -18.49 13.94
N PRO A 11 -3.51 -18.35 14.98
CA PRO A 11 -4.31 -17.16 15.16
C PRO A 11 -3.43 -15.90 15.28
N LEU A 12 -3.88 -14.78 14.71
CA LEU A 12 -3.19 -13.50 14.86
C LEU A 12 -3.21 -13.00 16.30
N LEU A 13 -4.39 -13.08 16.93
CA LEU A 13 -4.61 -12.61 18.30
C LEU A 13 -4.88 -13.78 19.25
N GLY A 14 -4.41 -13.63 20.48
CA GLY A 14 -4.73 -14.54 21.57
C GLY A 14 -6.19 -14.40 22.06
N PRO A 15 -6.63 -15.30 22.97
CA PRO A 15 -7.96 -15.22 23.57
C PRO A 15 -8.24 -13.91 24.30
N ASP A 16 -7.19 -13.24 24.77
CA ASP A 16 -7.21 -11.92 25.39
C ASP A 16 -7.29 -10.76 24.38
N GLY A 17 -7.15 -11.04 23.09
CA GLY A 17 -7.15 -10.04 22.01
C GLY A 17 -5.83 -9.32 21.82
N VAL A 18 -4.74 -9.86 22.35
CA VAL A 18 -3.37 -9.35 22.18
C VAL A 18 -2.68 -10.10 21.04
N LEU A 19 -1.81 -9.39 20.29
CA LEU A 19 -1.00 -9.99 19.22
C LEU A 19 -0.11 -11.11 19.79
N GLN A 20 -0.22 -12.33 19.23
CA GLN A 20 0.48 -13.49 19.78
C GLN A 20 1.98 -13.49 19.45
N GLU A 21 2.32 -13.20 18.22
CA GLU A 21 3.70 -13.31 17.74
C GLU A 21 4.01 -12.14 16.80
N PRO A 22 4.64 -11.05 17.31
CA PRO A 22 5.14 -9.98 16.49
C PRO A 22 6.22 -10.45 15.53
N GLY A 23 6.17 -10.06 14.26
CA GLY A 23 7.14 -10.50 13.26
C GLY A 23 6.68 -10.30 11.85
N TRP A 24 7.41 -10.84 10.90
CA TRP A 24 7.08 -10.79 9.48
C TRP A 24 6.99 -12.19 8.88
N SER A 25 6.36 -12.32 7.71
CA SER A 25 6.33 -13.56 6.93
C SER A 25 6.19 -13.29 5.44
N ARG A 26 6.51 -14.29 4.61
CA ARG A 26 6.42 -14.21 3.14
C ARG A 26 5.01 -14.34 2.62
N ARG A 27 4.09 -14.82 3.44
CA ARG A 27 2.66 -15.05 3.15
C ARG A 27 1.86 -14.95 4.44
N PRO A 28 0.53 -14.71 4.37
CA PRO A 28 -0.29 -14.56 5.58
C PRO A 28 -0.44 -15.91 6.30
N LEU A 29 0.37 -16.12 7.33
CA LEU A 29 0.34 -17.31 8.21
C LEU A 29 -0.45 -17.05 9.48
N GLN A 30 -0.58 -15.80 9.91
CA GLN A 30 -1.36 -15.40 11.06
C GLN A 30 -2.80 -15.12 10.63
N LEU A 31 -3.75 -15.86 11.22
CA LEU A 31 -5.15 -15.85 10.80
C LEU A 31 -5.88 -14.67 11.46
N TYR A 32 -6.20 -13.66 10.67
CA TYR A 32 -7.01 -12.52 11.10
C TYR A 32 -8.48 -12.88 11.22
N ARG A 33 -9.10 -12.53 12.34
CA ARG A 33 -10.56 -12.55 12.52
C ARG A 33 -10.97 -11.30 13.27
N ARG A 34 -11.83 -10.48 12.65
CA ARG A 34 -12.35 -9.25 13.26
C ARG A 34 -13.02 -9.50 14.63
N ALA A 35 -13.64 -10.67 14.82
CA ALA A 35 -14.32 -11.04 16.06
C ALA A 35 -13.36 -11.24 17.26
N ASP A 36 -12.08 -11.49 17.02
CA ASP A 36 -11.07 -11.67 18.07
C ASP A 36 -10.60 -10.34 18.68
N ILE A 37 -10.92 -9.22 18.03
CA ILE A 37 -10.48 -7.88 18.46
C ILE A 37 -11.29 -7.43 19.67
N LYS A 38 -10.59 -7.07 20.77
CA LYS A 38 -11.19 -6.62 22.04
C LYS A 38 -11.27 -5.09 22.16
N LYS A 39 -11.51 -4.40 21.04
CA LYS A 39 -11.73 -2.96 20.99
C LYS A 39 -13.11 -2.64 20.41
N ARG A 40 -13.57 -1.41 20.64
CA ARG A 40 -14.83 -0.93 20.07
C ARG A 40 -14.78 -0.97 18.54
N PRO A 41 -15.86 -1.33 17.85
CA PRO A 41 -15.87 -1.37 16.36
C PRO A 41 -15.45 -0.06 15.70
N THR A 42 -15.61 1.06 16.36
CA THR A 42 -15.18 2.39 15.90
C THR A 42 -13.64 2.55 15.84
N ARG A 43 -12.87 1.64 16.45
CA ARG A 43 -11.40 1.68 16.47
C ARG A 43 -10.76 0.70 15.51
N ILE A 44 -11.54 -0.18 14.90
CA ILE A 44 -11.02 -1.21 13.99
C ILE A 44 -10.86 -0.58 12.61
N LYS A 45 -9.67 -0.75 12.04
CA LYS A 45 -9.30 -0.25 10.73
C LYS A 45 -9.05 -1.41 9.78
N GLU A 46 -9.69 -1.36 8.63
CA GLU A 46 -9.53 -2.34 7.57
C GLU A 46 -9.47 -1.61 6.22
N TRP A 47 -8.45 -1.86 5.42
CA TRP A 47 -8.32 -1.24 4.10
C TRP A 47 -7.68 -2.17 3.08
N ASP A 48 -8.02 -1.94 1.84
CA ASP A 48 -7.32 -2.43 0.67
C ASP A 48 -7.02 -1.22 -0.24
N TYR A 49 -5.74 -0.97 -0.45
CA TYR A 49 -5.25 0.05 -1.36
C TYR A 49 -4.50 -0.61 -2.51
N TYR A 50 -4.81 -0.20 -3.73
CA TYR A 50 -4.10 -0.58 -4.93
C TYR A 50 -3.49 0.64 -5.60
N SER A 51 -2.21 0.54 -5.99
CA SER A 51 -1.58 1.42 -6.97
C SER A 51 -1.24 0.63 -8.22
N VAL A 52 -1.57 1.17 -9.39
CA VAL A 52 -1.25 0.57 -10.70
C VAL A 52 -0.56 1.63 -11.53
N LEU A 53 0.71 1.41 -11.84
CA LEU A 53 1.56 2.38 -12.50
C LEU A 53 2.01 1.87 -13.87
N SER A 54 2.01 2.78 -14.86
CA SER A 54 2.47 2.54 -16.23
C SER A 54 3.67 3.45 -16.53
N PRO A 55 4.92 2.96 -16.36
CA PRO A 55 6.11 3.73 -16.69
C PRO A 55 6.19 4.10 -18.17
N SER A 56 5.73 3.21 -19.05
CA SER A 56 5.75 3.43 -20.51
C SER A 56 4.63 4.35 -21.01
N GLY A 57 3.49 4.37 -20.30
CA GLY A 57 2.37 5.24 -20.60
C GLY A 57 2.38 6.57 -19.87
N ASP A 58 3.34 6.80 -18.96
CA ASP A 58 3.45 7.97 -18.08
C ASP A 58 2.16 8.28 -17.30
N PHE A 59 1.44 7.26 -16.85
CA PHE A 59 0.23 7.41 -16.05
C PHE A 59 0.14 6.39 -14.92
N GLY A 60 -0.77 6.65 -13.99
CA GLY A 60 -1.09 5.72 -12.91
C GLY A 60 -2.48 5.93 -12.37
N VAL A 61 -2.98 4.95 -11.64
CA VAL A 61 -4.25 5.03 -10.90
C VAL A 61 -4.11 4.38 -9.53
N CYS A 62 -4.78 4.96 -8.54
CA CYS A 62 -4.87 4.39 -7.21
C CYS A 62 -6.33 4.21 -6.81
N PHE A 63 -6.59 3.16 -6.05
CA PHE A 63 -7.93 2.82 -5.55
C PHE A 63 -7.85 2.43 -4.08
N THR A 64 -8.72 3.01 -3.26
CA THR A 64 -8.83 2.66 -1.85
C THR A 64 -10.26 2.29 -1.51
N LEU A 65 -10.45 1.18 -0.82
CA LEU A 65 -11.64 0.86 -0.06
C LEU A 65 -11.24 0.69 1.40
N SER A 66 -11.75 1.53 2.30
CA SER A 66 -11.47 1.41 3.72
C SER A 66 -12.70 1.53 4.60
N ASP A 67 -12.65 0.79 5.70
CA ASP A 67 -13.55 0.83 6.84
C ASP A 67 -12.71 1.08 8.09
N ASP A 68 -12.54 2.34 8.46
CA ASP A 68 -11.73 2.76 9.62
C ASP A 68 -12.58 2.91 10.88
N GLY A 69 -13.69 2.17 10.95
CA GLY A 69 -14.59 2.11 12.07
C GLY A 69 -15.57 3.27 12.11
N TYR A 70 -15.19 4.43 12.63
CA TYR A 70 -16.08 5.60 12.67
C TYR A 70 -16.14 6.37 11.35
N ILE A 71 -15.19 6.17 10.45
CA ILE A 71 -15.15 6.73 9.10
C ILE A 71 -14.76 5.63 8.10
N GLY A 72 -15.37 5.65 6.93
CA GLY A 72 -14.95 4.88 5.75
C GLY A 72 -14.52 5.83 4.66
N LEU A 73 -13.51 5.43 3.89
CA LEU A 73 -12.92 6.23 2.84
C LEU A 73 -12.82 5.40 1.57
N GLN A 74 -13.48 5.86 0.51
CA GLN A 74 -13.43 5.27 -0.83
C GLN A 74 -12.85 6.29 -1.77
N SER A 75 -11.61 6.05 -2.19
CA SER A 75 -10.83 7.01 -2.96
C SER A 75 -10.38 6.45 -4.29
N VAL A 76 -10.38 7.31 -5.30
CA VAL A 76 -9.82 7.05 -6.62
C VAL A 76 -8.90 8.20 -6.99
N THR A 77 -7.71 7.89 -7.49
CA THR A 77 -6.75 8.86 -7.99
C THR A 77 -6.36 8.53 -9.42
N PHE A 78 -6.29 9.53 -10.28
CA PHE A 78 -5.64 9.45 -11.59
C PHE A 78 -4.36 10.30 -11.57
N LEU A 79 -3.28 9.76 -12.13
CA LEU A 79 -1.94 10.37 -12.18
C LEU A 79 -1.50 10.47 -13.63
N ASP A 80 -1.02 11.65 -14.04
CA ASP A 80 -0.35 11.90 -15.32
C ASP A 80 1.07 12.38 -15.03
N PHE A 81 2.04 11.49 -15.15
CA PHE A 81 3.44 11.76 -14.82
C PHE A 81 4.12 12.67 -15.82
N LYS A 82 3.65 12.67 -17.07
CA LYS A 82 4.17 13.53 -18.12
C LYS A 82 3.89 15.01 -17.87
N HIS A 83 2.71 15.30 -17.31
CA HIS A 83 2.28 16.67 -17.07
C HIS A 83 2.31 17.07 -15.59
N ALA A 84 2.87 16.21 -14.72
CA ALA A 84 2.89 16.39 -13.26
C ALA A 84 1.49 16.73 -12.72
N PHE A 85 0.46 16.00 -13.17
CA PHE A 85 -0.93 16.24 -12.81
C PHE A 85 -1.50 15.06 -12.03
N GLU A 86 -2.26 15.35 -11.00
CA GLU A 86 -3.09 14.38 -10.29
C GLU A 86 -4.52 14.91 -10.10
N HIS A 87 -5.45 13.97 -9.98
CA HIS A 87 -6.79 14.26 -9.51
C HIS A 87 -7.30 13.13 -8.64
N THR A 88 -7.74 13.47 -7.45
CA THR A 88 -8.28 12.55 -6.46
C THR A 88 -9.70 12.93 -6.09
N GLU A 89 -10.60 11.94 -6.13
CA GLU A 89 -11.95 12.05 -5.58
C GLU A 89 -12.15 11.03 -4.46
N THR A 90 -12.74 11.48 -3.36
CA THR A 90 -12.97 10.67 -2.17
C THR A 90 -14.41 10.75 -1.72
N ILE A 91 -15.00 9.59 -1.45
CA ILE A 91 -16.29 9.44 -0.75
C ILE A 91 -16.01 9.10 0.71
N LEU A 92 -16.54 9.90 1.61
CA LEU A 92 -16.47 9.65 3.06
C LEU A 92 -17.81 9.08 3.55
N ASN A 93 -17.76 8.02 4.35
CA ASN A 93 -18.91 7.39 4.98
C ASN A 93 -18.79 7.46 6.50
N ALA A 94 -19.84 7.89 7.16
CA ALA A 94 -19.89 7.92 8.61
C ALA A 94 -20.25 6.54 9.19
N PHE A 95 -19.49 6.08 10.16
CA PHE A 95 -19.73 4.88 10.96
C PHE A 95 -19.99 3.60 10.15
N PRO A 96 -19.09 3.21 9.25
CA PRO A 96 -19.24 1.93 8.54
C PRO A 96 -19.14 0.73 9.48
N MET A 97 -18.19 0.72 10.43
CA MET A 97 -18.07 -0.25 11.54
C MET A 97 -18.13 -1.72 11.08
N GLY A 98 -17.46 -2.07 9.97
CA GLY A 98 -17.43 -3.41 9.39
C GLY A 98 -18.47 -3.68 8.31
N LYS A 99 -19.28 -2.69 7.92
CA LYS A 99 -20.35 -2.88 6.90
C LYS A 99 -19.83 -3.13 5.49
N LEU A 100 -18.56 -2.85 5.21
CA LEU A 100 -17.93 -3.24 3.95
C LEU A 100 -17.64 -4.74 3.86
N HIS A 101 -17.73 -5.46 4.99
CA HIS A 101 -17.45 -6.90 5.07
C HIS A 101 -16.11 -7.26 4.42
N MET A 102 -15.07 -6.51 4.81
CA MET A 102 -13.72 -6.71 4.28
C MET A 102 -13.25 -8.16 4.52
N PRO A 103 -12.72 -8.84 3.48
CA PRO A 103 -12.25 -10.23 3.62
C PRO A 103 -11.14 -10.36 4.67
N THR A 104 -11.12 -11.50 5.33
CA THR A 104 -10.08 -11.85 6.34
C THR A 104 -8.74 -12.23 5.71
N VAL A 105 -8.71 -12.40 4.40
CA VAL A 105 -7.53 -12.72 3.60
C VAL A 105 -7.48 -11.83 2.36
N SER A 106 -6.30 -11.60 1.83
CA SER A 106 -6.10 -10.80 0.62
C SER A 106 -6.30 -11.58 -0.67
N SER A 107 -6.36 -12.92 -0.61
CA SER A 107 -6.30 -13.82 -1.77
C SER A 107 -7.64 -14.39 -2.19
N GLY A 108 -8.75 -13.99 -1.57
CA GLY A 108 -10.06 -14.53 -1.90
C GLY A 108 -11.21 -13.62 -1.48
N GLY A 109 -12.33 -13.76 -2.17
CA GLY A 109 -13.55 -13.01 -1.92
C GLY A 109 -13.70 -11.77 -2.80
N SER A 110 -14.57 -10.86 -2.41
CA SER A 110 -14.76 -9.59 -3.10
C SER A 110 -15.13 -8.51 -2.11
N ILE A 111 -14.70 -7.29 -2.44
CA ILE A 111 -15.10 -6.07 -1.72
C ILE A 111 -15.85 -5.20 -2.69
N ARG A 112 -16.99 -4.68 -2.28
CA ARG A 112 -17.81 -3.81 -3.13
C ARG A 112 -18.32 -2.60 -2.35
N TYR A 113 -18.13 -1.45 -2.95
CA TYR A 113 -18.80 -0.21 -2.55
C TYR A 113 -19.66 0.31 -3.71
N CYS A 114 -20.86 0.78 -3.41
CA CYS A 114 -21.74 1.38 -4.40
C CYS A 114 -22.64 2.45 -3.78
N ASP A 115 -22.59 3.65 -4.35
CA ASP A 115 -23.51 4.74 -4.05
C ASP A 115 -23.98 5.44 -5.34
N LYS A 116 -24.53 6.67 -5.22
CA LYS A 116 -24.99 7.46 -6.37
C LYS A 116 -23.85 7.94 -7.27
N LYS A 117 -22.64 8.10 -6.71
CA LYS A 117 -21.45 8.66 -7.38
C LYS A 117 -20.46 7.60 -7.83
N LEU A 118 -20.21 6.61 -6.97
CA LEU A 118 -19.13 5.63 -7.14
C LEU A 118 -19.67 4.21 -7.08
N GLY A 119 -19.31 3.39 -8.08
CA GLY A 119 -19.33 1.93 -8.01
C GLY A 119 -17.90 1.43 -8.09
N MET A 120 -17.40 0.78 -7.06
CA MET A 120 -16.05 0.21 -7.02
C MET A 120 -16.09 -1.21 -6.45
N GLN A 121 -15.36 -2.12 -7.09
CA GLN A 121 -15.32 -3.52 -6.70
C GLN A 121 -13.92 -4.08 -6.92
N PHE A 122 -13.43 -4.81 -5.92
CA PHE A 122 -12.24 -5.63 -6.00
C PHE A 122 -12.67 -7.10 -5.93
N ASN A 123 -12.43 -7.85 -6.99
CA ASN A 123 -12.65 -9.30 -7.05
C ASN A 123 -11.32 -10.00 -6.86
N LEU A 124 -11.21 -10.80 -5.81
CA LEU A 124 -10.00 -11.45 -5.38
C LEU A 124 -10.10 -12.94 -5.73
N ASN A 125 -9.42 -13.34 -6.78
CA ASN A 125 -9.28 -14.75 -7.17
C ASN A 125 -7.82 -15.15 -7.06
N PHE A 126 -7.57 -16.44 -6.85
CA PHE A 126 -6.20 -16.96 -6.94
C PHE A 126 -5.59 -16.60 -8.30
N GLU A 127 -4.33 -16.17 -8.27
CA GLU A 127 -3.52 -15.80 -9.43
C GLU A 127 -3.98 -14.56 -10.20
N GLN A 128 -5.17 -14.01 -9.92
CA GLN A 128 -5.65 -12.81 -10.58
C GLN A 128 -6.58 -11.98 -9.69
N ARG A 129 -6.40 -10.68 -9.73
CA ARG A 129 -7.28 -9.69 -9.10
C ARG A 129 -7.94 -8.85 -10.18
N GLU A 130 -9.21 -8.53 -10.02
CA GLU A 130 -9.92 -7.63 -10.92
C GLU A 130 -10.38 -6.40 -10.14
N ILE A 131 -10.00 -5.22 -10.62
CA ILE A 131 -10.47 -3.93 -10.12
C ILE A 131 -11.46 -3.36 -11.13
N LYS A 132 -12.68 -3.11 -10.68
CA LYS A 132 -13.72 -2.39 -11.44
C LYS A 132 -14.06 -1.09 -10.74
N CYS A 133 -14.05 -0.01 -11.49
CA CYS A 133 -14.44 1.29 -10.99
C CYS A 133 -15.27 2.06 -12.01
N HIS A 134 -16.32 2.70 -11.53
CA HIS A 134 -17.07 3.72 -12.25
C HIS A 134 -17.38 4.87 -11.30
N PHE A 135 -16.60 5.95 -11.40
CA PHE A 135 -16.83 7.18 -10.66
C PHE A 135 -17.50 8.19 -11.60
N LYS A 136 -18.77 8.50 -11.35
CA LYS A 136 -19.50 9.53 -12.10
C LYS A 136 -18.97 10.91 -11.73
N ASN A 137 -18.89 11.83 -12.67
CA ASN A 137 -18.44 13.20 -12.43
C ASN A 137 -17.08 13.23 -11.68
N PHE A 138 -16.14 12.42 -12.12
CA PHE A 138 -14.81 12.32 -11.50
C PHE A 138 -13.99 13.60 -11.76
N TYR A 139 -13.92 14.04 -13.02
CA TYR A 139 -13.17 15.24 -13.40
C TYR A 139 -13.89 16.01 -14.50
N ASN A 140 -14.06 17.34 -14.33
CA ASN A 140 -14.74 18.21 -15.30
C ASN A 140 -16.13 17.71 -15.75
N GLY A 141 -16.89 17.10 -14.84
CA GLY A 141 -18.20 16.52 -15.13
C GLY A 141 -18.17 15.21 -15.91
N LYS A 142 -16.97 14.69 -16.24
CA LYS A 142 -16.78 13.41 -16.91
C LYS A 142 -16.49 12.29 -15.92
N PRO A 143 -16.86 11.04 -16.23
CA PRO A 143 -16.58 9.90 -15.38
C PRO A 143 -15.12 9.43 -15.50
N LEU A 144 -14.65 8.73 -14.46
CA LEU A 144 -13.56 7.76 -14.59
C LEU A 144 -14.16 6.35 -14.62
N ARG A 145 -13.72 5.53 -15.57
CA ARG A 145 -14.04 4.10 -15.63
C ARG A 145 -12.77 3.30 -15.73
N ALA A 146 -12.67 2.25 -14.92
CA ALA A 146 -11.53 1.36 -14.93
C ALA A 146 -12.00 -0.11 -14.91
N GLN A 147 -11.33 -0.92 -15.71
CA GLN A 147 -11.32 -2.37 -15.55
C GLN A 147 -9.88 -2.85 -15.71
N ILE A 148 -9.29 -3.28 -14.61
CA ILE A 148 -7.88 -3.65 -14.51
C ILE A 148 -7.80 -5.06 -13.94
N PHE A 149 -6.91 -5.85 -14.49
CA PHE A 149 -6.57 -7.18 -14.02
C PHE A 149 -5.11 -7.18 -13.60
N LEU A 150 -4.86 -7.64 -12.38
CA LEU A 150 -3.53 -7.81 -11.82
C LEU A 150 -3.26 -9.31 -11.69
N GLU A 151 -2.19 -9.78 -12.35
CA GLU A 151 -1.73 -11.16 -12.22
C GLU A 151 -0.95 -11.29 -10.91
N ASP A 152 -1.38 -12.23 -10.07
CA ASP A 152 -0.82 -12.50 -8.75
C ASP A 152 -0.39 -13.97 -8.66
N PRO A 153 0.67 -14.35 -9.42
CA PRO A 153 1.18 -15.72 -9.38
C PRO A 153 1.75 -16.04 -8.00
N PRO A 154 1.88 -17.32 -7.63
CA PRO A 154 2.55 -17.69 -6.38
C PRO A 154 3.92 -17.06 -6.27
N GLN A 155 4.10 -16.19 -5.28
CA GLN A 155 5.33 -15.44 -5.01
C GLN A 155 5.39 -15.04 -3.54
N ASP A 156 6.57 -14.61 -3.10
CA ASP A 156 6.71 -14.00 -1.78
C ASP A 156 5.99 -12.65 -1.73
N SER A 157 5.39 -12.36 -0.60
CA SER A 157 4.86 -11.05 -0.23
C SER A 157 5.48 -10.59 1.08
N MET A 158 5.28 -9.33 1.45
CA MET A 158 5.67 -8.84 2.77
C MET A 158 4.45 -8.82 3.67
N VAL A 159 4.43 -9.69 4.67
CA VAL A 159 3.43 -9.68 5.73
C VAL A 159 4.09 -9.27 7.03
N ILE A 160 3.46 -8.38 7.79
CA ILE A 160 3.98 -7.92 9.08
C ILE A 160 2.88 -7.82 10.12
N ALA A 161 3.21 -8.17 11.36
CA ALA A 161 2.39 -7.96 12.53
C ALA A 161 3.20 -7.25 13.60
N THR A 162 2.80 -6.03 13.97
CA THR A 162 3.46 -5.24 15.02
C THR A 162 2.46 -4.79 16.09
N PRO A 163 2.82 -4.79 17.38
CA PRO A 163 2.03 -4.21 18.46
C PRO A 163 2.31 -2.72 18.60
N TRP A 164 1.53 -2.04 19.44
CA TRP A 164 1.88 -0.74 20.01
C TRP A 164 2.20 -0.90 21.50
N LEU A 165 3.26 -0.24 21.96
CA LEU A 165 3.69 -0.33 23.36
C LEU A 165 2.71 0.34 24.33
N GLU A 166 2.00 1.38 23.86
CA GLU A 166 1.06 2.17 24.66
C GLU A 166 -0.29 1.46 24.89
N ASP A 167 -0.65 0.52 24.02
CA ASP A 167 -1.91 -0.19 24.08
C ASP A 167 -1.75 -1.64 23.64
N PRO A 168 -1.82 -2.62 24.55
CA PRO A 168 -1.59 -4.04 24.23
C PRO A 168 -2.62 -4.64 23.27
N HIS A 169 -3.77 -3.98 23.08
CA HIS A 169 -4.78 -4.40 22.11
C HIS A 169 -4.70 -3.62 20.79
N ALA A 170 -3.73 -2.71 20.64
CA ALA A 170 -3.43 -2.06 19.38
C ALA A 170 -2.41 -2.89 18.61
N PHE A 171 -2.67 -3.10 17.34
CA PHE A 171 -1.80 -3.85 16.43
C PHE A 171 -1.97 -3.37 15.00
N TYR A 172 -0.93 -3.56 14.23
CA TYR A 172 -0.89 -3.43 12.79
C TYR A 172 -0.64 -4.81 12.19
N TYR A 173 -1.54 -5.28 11.34
CA TYR A 173 -1.37 -6.49 10.55
C TYR A 173 -1.56 -6.14 9.08
N ASN A 174 -0.54 -6.39 8.30
CA ASN A 174 -0.51 -5.89 6.93
C ASN A 174 0.12 -6.90 5.98
N GLN A 175 -0.33 -6.89 4.73
CA GLN A 175 0.30 -7.57 3.61
C GLN A 175 0.52 -6.60 2.46
N LYS A 176 1.76 -6.56 1.97
CA LYS A 176 2.15 -5.87 0.75
C LYS A 176 2.45 -6.90 -0.34
N ILE A 177 1.79 -6.77 -1.49
CA ILE A 177 2.06 -7.59 -2.67
C ILE A 177 2.54 -6.66 -3.77
N ASN A 178 3.75 -6.89 -4.24
CA ASN A 178 4.38 -6.10 -5.30
C ASN A 178 4.47 -6.91 -6.61
N CYS A 179 4.83 -6.24 -7.69
CA CYS A 179 5.15 -6.85 -8.98
C CYS A 179 4.02 -7.66 -9.62
N MET A 180 2.75 -7.31 -9.36
CA MET A 180 1.61 -7.89 -10.07
C MET A 180 1.51 -7.26 -11.47
N ARG A 181 1.65 -8.06 -12.53
CA ARG A 181 1.53 -7.57 -13.91
C ARG A 181 0.13 -7.01 -14.17
N ALA A 182 0.06 -5.80 -14.71
CA ALA A 182 -1.21 -5.10 -14.92
C ALA A 182 -1.63 -5.13 -16.40
N ARG A 183 -2.88 -5.47 -16.65
CA ARG A 183 -3.53 -5.34 -17.95
C ARG A 183 -4.93 -4.76 -17.79
N GLY A 184 -5.44 -4.14 -18.82
CA GLY A 184 -6.75 -3.51 -18.79
C GLY A 184 -6.68 -2.05 -19.17
N LYS A 185 -7.70 -1.29 -18.80
CA LYS A 185 -7.83 0.10 -19.24
C LYS A 185 -8.49 1.00 -18.22
N VAL A 186 -8.17 2.29 -18.33
CA VAL A 186 -8.82 3.39 -17.63
C VAL A 186 -9.31 4.42 -18.65
N GLU A 187 -10.56 4.81 -18.56
CA GLU A 187 -11.11 5.98 -19.26
C GLU A 187 -11.07 7.16 -18.28
N PHE A 188 -10.36 8.20 -18.67
CA PHE A 188 -10.25 9.46 -17.91
C PHE A 188 -10.28 10.64 -18.85
N ASP A 189 -11.08 11.66 -18.53
CA ASP A 189 -11.29 12.88 -19.33
C ASP A 189 -11.57 12.64 -20.83
N GLY A 190 -12.25 11.53 -21.16
CA GLY A 190 -12.59 11.14 -22.52
C GLY A 190 -11.47 10.45 -23.29
N LYS A 191 -10.35 10.17 -22.65
CA LYS A 191 -9.22 9.40 -23.21
C LYS A 191 -9.16 8.02 -22.59
N ILE A 192 -8.65 7.04 -23.35
CA ILE A 192 -8.44 5.68 -22.89
C ILE A 192 -6.94 5.46 -22.68
N TYR A 193 -6.58 5.03 -21.49
CA TYR A 193 -5.25 4.64 -21.08
C TYR A 193 -5.22 3.12 -20.90
N THR A 194 -4.28 2.44 -21.51
CA THR A 194 -4.21 0.97 -21.52
C THR A 194 -2.92 0.51 -20.84
N PHE A 195 -3.04 -0.44 -19.92
CA PHE A 195 -1.91 -1.07 -19.26
C PHE A 195 -1.33 -2.20 -20.11
N ASP A 196 0.00 -2.23 -20.24
CA ASP A 196 0.77 -3.26 -20.90
C ASP A 196 1.39 -4.21 -19.84
N PRO A 197 1.00 -5.50 -19.79
CA PRO A 197 1.53 -6.43 -18.81
C PRO A 197 3.04 -6.73 -18.96
N ALA A 198 3.67 -6.30 -20.05
CA ALA A 198 5.10 -6.39 -20.20
C ALA A 198 5.88 -5.39 -19.35
N THR A 199 5.30 -4.22 -19.08
CA THR A 199 5.98 -3.08 -18.44
C THR A 199 5.27 -2.52 -17.22
N ASP A 200 3.95 -2.77 -17.07
CA ASP A 200 3.10 -2.11 -16.11
C ASP A 200 2.74 -3.04 -14.94
N TYR A 201 2.77 -2.49 -13.75
CA TYR A 201 2.59 -3.28 -12.54
C TYR A 201 1.65 -2.63 -11.54
N GLY A 202 0.96 -3.48 -10.78
CA GLY A 202 0.20 -3.10 -9.61
C GLY A 202 0.86 -3.57 -8.32
N ALA A 203 0.52 -2.87 -7.25
CA ALA A 203 0.82 -3.25 -5.88
C ALA A 203 -0.42 -3.19 -5.01
N LEU A 204 -0.49 -4.04 -4.00
CA LEU A 204 -1.53 -4.08 -2.98
C LEU A 204 -0.94 -3.72 -1.63
N ASP A 205 -1.64 -2.85 -0.90
CA ASP A 205 -1.54 -2.66 0.53
C ASP A 205 -2.85 -3.13 1.18
N TRP A 206 -2.82 -4.32 1.81
CA TRP A 206 -3.91 -4.89 2.56
C TRP A 206 -3.62 -4.74 4.05
N GLY A 207 -4.45 -3.98 4.76
CA GLY A 207 -4.21 -3.71 6.18
C GLY A 207 -5.40 -3.97 7.07
N ARG A 208 -5.13 -4.46 8.27
CA ARG A 208 -6.09 -4.75 9.35
C ARG A 208 -5.48 -4.36 10.68
N GLY A 209 -6.24 -3.74 11.55
CA GLY A 209 -5.66 -3.40 12.84
C GLY A 209 -6.51 -2.53 13.73
N VAL A 210 -5.89 -2.17 14.83
CA VAL A 210 -6.36 -1.16 15.80
C VAL A 210 -5.17 -0.28 16.11
N TRP A 211 -5.26 1.00 15.81
CA TRP A 211 -4.15 1.93 15.97
C TRP A 211 -4.34 2.82 17.18
N THR A 212 -3.25 3.37 17.70
CA THR A 212 -3.25 4.45 18.68
C THR A 212 -3.75 5.75 18.05
N TYR A 213 -3.90 6.81 18.83
CA TYR A 213 -4.55 8.05 18.37
C TYR A 213 -3.68 8.91 17.47
N ASP A 214 -2.38 8.98 17.75
CA ASP A 214 -1.43 9.89 17.09
C ASP A 214 -0.32 9.05 16.47
N ASN A 215 -0.23 9.02 15.14
CA ASN A 215 0.72 8.19 14.43
C ASN A 215 1.34 8.93 13.26
N THR A 216 2.64 8.76 13.09
CA THR A 216 3.35 9.17 11.88
C THR A 216 4.03 7.95 11.28
N TRP A 217 3.81 7.74 9.99
CA TRP A 217 4.49 6.68 9.27
C TRP A 217 5.09 7.16 7.96
N TYR A 218 6.02 6.36 7.49
CA TYR A 218 6.71 6.49 6.23
C TYR A 218 6.52 5.19 5.45
N TRP A 219 6.17 5.30 4.19
CA TRP A 219 6.00 4.14 3.33
C TRP A 219 6.46 4.45 1.92
N GLY A 220 7.14 3.50 1.26
CA GLY A 220 7.51 3.58 -0.13
C GLY A 220 7.36 2.24 -0.81
N SER A 221 6.92 2.26 -2.05
CA SER A 221 6.68 1.05 -2.83
C SER A 221 6.94 1.30 -4.31
N GLY A 222 7.55 0.32 -4.96
CA GLY A 222 7.76 0.32 -6.38
C GLY A 222 7.69 -1.08 -6.96
N SER A 223 7.28 -1.17 -8.23
CA SER A 223 7.19 -2.42 -8.98
C SER A 223 7.48 -2.16 -10.45
N GLY A 224 8.33 -2.97 -11.05
CA GLY A 224 8.75 -2.77 -12.44
C GLY A 224 9.62 -3.89 -12.97
N THR A 225 10.31 -3.61 -14.06
CA THR A 225 11.31 -4.49 -14.67
C THR A 225 12.67 -3.78 -14.68
N VAL A 226 13.70 -4.46 -14.20
CA VAL A 226 15.09 -4.02 -14.23
C VAL A 226 15.93 -5.09 -14.91
N ASP A 227 16.62 -4.75 -16.00
CA ASP A 227 17.46 -5.66 -16.80
C ASP A 227 16.75 -6.98 -17.21
N GLY A 228 15.44 -6.90 -17.48
CA GLY A 228 14.60 -8.05 -17.87
C GLY A 228 14.02 -8.84 -16.72
N HIS A 229 14.37 -8.55 -15.48
CA HIS A 229 13.88 -9.19 -14.27
C HIS A 229 12.77 -8.39 -13.61
N ARG A 230 11.78 -9.05 -13.02
CA ARG A 230 10.78 -8.39 -12.18
C ARG A 230 11.45 -7.92 -10.90
N PHE A 231 11.37 -6.64 -10.65
CA PHE A 231 11.91 -6.02 -9.44
C PHE A 231 10.84 -5.17 -8.75
N GLY A 232 10.83 -5.23 -7.43
CA GLY A 232 10.03 -4.34 -6.61
C GLY A 232 10.59 -4.19 -5.22
N PHE A 233 10.02 -3.26 -4.48
CA PHE A 233 10.37 -3.06 -3.08
C PHE A 233 9.17 -2.58 -2.27
N ASN A 234 9.19 -2.88 -1.00
CA ASN A 234 8.39 -2.25 0.04
C ASN A 234 9.33 -1.78 1.14
N ILE A 235 9.24 -0.52 1.50
CA ILE A 235 10.04 0.10 2.57
C ILE A 235 9.14 0.96 3.44
N GLY A 236 9.35 0.94 4.75
CA GLY A 236 8.55 1.76 5.65
C GLY A 236 8.85 1.55 7.13
N TYR A 237 8.36 2.48 7.93
CA TYR A 237 8.42 2.46 9.38
C TYR A 237 7.37 3.40 10.00
N GLY A 238 7.20 3.30 11.33
CA GLY A 238 6.21 4.10 12.06
C GLY A 238 4.89 3.37 12.30
N PHE A 239 4.81 2.09 11.96
CA PHE A 239 3.64 1.24 12.17
C PHE A 239 3.78 0.40 13.45
N GLY A 240 3.66 1.05 14.61
CA GLY A 240 3.82 0.42 15.92
C GLY A 240 5.27 0.10 16.28
N ASP A 241 5.46 -0.87 17.17
CA ASP A 241 6.77 -1.34 17.60
C ASP A 241 7.36 -2.33 16.61
N THR A 242 8.34 -1.88 15.85
CA THR A 242 9.06 -2.68 14.84
C THR A 242 10.32 -3.39 15.38
N SER A 243 10.48 -3.53 16.70
CA SER A 243 11.63 -4.21 17.31
C SER A 243 11.75 -5.67 16.87
N ALA A 244 10.61 -6.36 16.65
CA ALA A 244 10.58 -7.73 16.17
C ALA A 244 10.92 -7.85 14.68
N ALA A 245 10.41 -6.95 13.83
CA ALA A 245 10.65 -6.96 12.40
C ALA A 245 10.36 -5.60 11.76
N SER A 246 11.09 -5.24 10.70
CA SER A 246 10.75 -4.15 9.79
C SER A 246 9.85 -4.65 8.66
N GLU A 247 9.20 -3.75 7.92
CA GLU A 247 8.48 -4.11 6.69
C GLU A 247 9.31 -3.91 5.41
N ASN A 248 10.61 -3.70 5.56
CA ASN A 248 11.52 -3.42 4.46
C ASN A 248 11.93 -4.71 3.75
N ILE A 249 11.68 -4.79 2.44
CA ILE A 249 11.94 -5.97 1.63
C ILE A 249 12.12 -5.57 0.16
N LEU A 250 13.02 -6.29 -0.54
CA LEU A 250 13.11 -6.28 -2.00
C LEU A 250 12.41 -7.52 -2.55
N PHE A 251 11.87 -7.41 -3.75
CA PHE A 251 11.34 -8.53 -4.52
C PHE A 251 12.11 -8.66 -5.83
N TYR A 252 12.62 -9.84 -6.11
CA TYR A 252 13.33 -10.13 -7.35
C TYR A 252 12.85 -11.45 -7.92
N ASP A 253 12.22 -11.42 -9.08
CA ASP A 253 11.58 -12.58 -9.74
C ASP A 253 10.66 -13.41 -8.83
N GLY A 254 9.95 -12.73 -7.94
CA GLY A 254 8.98 -13.34 -7.02
C GLY A 254 9.59 -13.84 -5.70
N VAL A 255 10.90 -13.66 -5.48
CA VAL A 255 11.58 -13.98 -4.22
C VAL A 255 11.77 -12.72 -3.41
N GLY A 256 11.44 -12.78 -2.12
CA GLY A 256 11.61 -11.69 -1.17
C GLY A 256 12.98 -11.71 -0.51
N HIS A 257 13.68 -10.58 -0.51
CA HIS A 257 14.98 -10.35 0.12
C HIS A 257 14.81 -9.31 1.23
N LYS A 258 14.87 -9.77 2.46
CA LYS A 258 14.58 -8.93 3.63
C LYS A 258 15.69 -7.90 3.85
N LEU A 259 15.28 -6.65 4.04
CA LEU A 259 16.17 -5.55 4.42
C LEU A 259 16.08 -5.28 5.92
N ASP A 260 17.08 -4.59 6.45
CA ASP A 260 17.06 -4.02 7.78
C ASP A 260 16.35 -2.64 7.77
N ASP A 261 16.76 -1.67 8.57
CA ASP A 261 16.12 -0.35 8.60
C ASP A 261 16.42 0.44 7.35
N VAL A 262 15.39 1.10 6.83
CA VAL A 262 15.53 2.10 5.77
C VAL A 262 15.12 3.46 6.32
N THR A 263 15.93 4.47 6.08
CA THR A 263 15.67 5.86 6.49
C THR A 263 15.32 6.71 5.27
N PHE A 264 14.25 7.49 5.38
CA PHE A 264 13.83 8.49 4.39
C PHE A 264 14.44 9.84 4.76
N LEU A 265 15.34 10.33 3.93
CA LEU A 265 15.92 11.67 4.05
C LEU A 265 15.13 12.62 3.15
N ILE A 266 14.04 13.15 3.71
CA ILE A 266 13.09 14.01 3.00
C ILE A 266 13.60 15.44 3.05
N SER A 267 13.57 16.14 1.93
CA SER A 267 13.89 17.56 1.82
C SER A 267 12.81 18.44 2.49
N ASP A 268 13.11 19.71 2.71
CA ASP A 268 12.17 20.67 3.32
C ASP A 268 10.86 20.79 2.52
N ASN A 269 10.94 20.70 1.18
CA ASN A 269 9.78 20.58 0.32
C ASN A 269 9.64 19.14 -0.18
N TYR A 270 8.45 18.59 -0.17
CA TYR A 270 8.19 17.22 -0.63
C TYR A 270 8.47 17.03 -2.13
N THR A 271 8.47 18.10 -2.91
CA THR A 271 8.78 18.07 -4.36
C THR A 271 10.27 18.26 -4.68
N ASP A 272 11.11 18.52 -3.68
CA ASP A 272 12.56 18.52 -3.84
C ASP A 272 13.11 17.08 -3.75
N PRO A 273 14.31 16.77 -4.28
CA PRO A 273 14.86 15.42 -4.25
C PRO A 273 15.03 14.83 -2.84
N TRP A 274 14.70 13.54 -2.65
CA TRP A 274 14.91 12.80 -1.42
C TRP A 274 16.06 11.81 -1.58
N LYS A 275 16.51 11.27 -0.45
CA LYS A 275 17.43 10.14 -0.41
C LYS A 275 16.88 9.05 0.51
N PHE A 276 17.25 7.81 0.19
CA PHE A 276 16.97 6.66 1.01
C PHE A 276 18.28 5.93 1.28
N THR A 277 18.47 5.52 2.53
CA THR A 277 19.62 4.74 2.94
C THR A 277 19.18 3.63 3.88
N SER A 278 19.84 2.50 3.84
CA SER A 278 19.56 1.38 4.73
C SER A 278 20.72 1.13 5.71
N SER A 279 20.38 0.65 6.92
CA SER A 279 21.39 0.37 7.96
C SER A 279 22.36 -0.74 7.58
N ASP A 280 21.94 -1.62 6.66
CA ASP A 280 22.77 -2.71 6.11
C ASP A 280 23.45 -2.35 4.77
N GLY A 281 23.28 -1.12 4.27
CA GLY A 281 23.87 -0.64 3.00
C GLY A 281 23.31 -1.32 1.76
N ARG A 282 22.17 -2.00 1.85
CA ARG A 282 21.57 -2.77 0.76
C ARG A 282 20.52 -2.03 -0.03
N PHE A 283 20.15 -0.80 0.38
CA PHE A 283 19.18 0.04 -0.32
C PHE A 283 19.62 1.50 -0.24
N GLU A 284 20.31 1.97 -1.28
CA GLU A 284 20.86 3.32 -1.37
C GLU A 284 20.32 4.00 -2.62
N MET A 285 19.42 4.98 -2.44
CA MET A 285 18.65 5.54 -3.55
C MET A 285 18.56 7.06 -3.47
N ASP A 286 18.64 7.69 -4.64
CA ASP A 286 18.18 9.05 -4.90
C ASP A 286 16.76 8.99 -5.49
N PHE A 287 15.90 9.91 -5.11
CA PHE A 287 14.52 9.97 -5.58
C PHE A 287 14.20 11.38 -6.06
N VAL A 288 13.69 11.47 -7.28
CA VAL A 288 13.28 12.72 -7.91
C VAL A 288 11.74 12.74 -7.97
N PRO A 289 11.09 13.57 -7.16
CA PRO A 289 9.65 13.77 -7.17
C PRO A 289 9.12 14.27 -8.51
N ILE A 290 7.91 13.83 -8.85
CA ILE A 290 7.13 14.32 -10.01
C ILE A 290 5.82 14.93 -9.53
N ILE A 291 5.10 14.22 -8.64
CA ILE A 291 3.77 14.59 -8.15
C ILE A 291 3.76 14.41 -6.65
N ASP A 292 3.36 15.42 -5.91
CA ASP A 292 2.96 15.29 -4.50
C ASP A 292 1.43 15.21 -4.44
N ARG A 293 0.92 14.00 -4.22
CA ARG A 293 -0.50 13.79 -3.90
C ARG A 293 -0.72 14.13 -2.44
N ALA A 294 -0.88 15.40 -2.17
CA ALA A 294 -1.07 15.94 -0.83
C ALA A 294 -2.55 15.99 -0.45
N ALA A 295 -2.85 15.64 0.78
CA ALA A 295 -4.18 15.81 1.37
C ALA A 295 -4.07 16.24 2.82
N LEU A 296 -4.68 17.38 3.15
CA LEU A 296 -4.74 17.89 4.52
C LEU A 296 -6.19 17.95 4.97
N LEU A 297 -6.49 17.24 6.05
CA LEU A 297 -7.72 17.38 6.82
C LEU A 297 -7.33 17.75 8.24
N ASP A 298 -7.71 18.94 8.70
CA ASP A 298 -7.51 19.36 10.09
C ASP A 298 -8.82 19.89 10.65
N VAL A 299 -9.47 19.09 11.53
CA VAL A 299 -10.74 19.40 12.18
C VAL A 299 -10.61 19.15 13.68
N LYS A 300 -9.95 20.08 14.38
CA LYS A 300 -9.76 20.05 15.84
C LYS A 300 -9.12 18.75 16.38
N LEU A 301 -9.94 17.70 16.58
CA LEU A 301 -9.51 16.42 17.15
C LEU A 301 -9.10 15.40 16.09
N ILE A 302 -9.29 15.70 14.81
CA ILE A 302 -8.95 14.83 13.70
C ILE A 302 -7.99 15.62 12.82
N CYS A 303 -6.79 15.09 12.63
CA CYS A 303 -5.81 15.58 11.68
C CYS A 303 -5.37 14.44 10.79
N SER A 304 -5.28 14.70 9.50
CA SER A 304 -4.66 13.81 8.52
C SER A 304 -3.86 14.67 7.56
N ASP A 305 -2.55 14.62 7.70
CA ASP A 305 -1.58 15.30 6.84
C ASP A 305 -0.84 14.23 6.05
N GLN A 306 -1.16 14.14 4.77
CA GLN A 306 -0.70 13.08 3.88
C GLN A 306 0.05 13.67 2.70
N HIS A 307 1.27 13.19 2.48
CA HIS A 307 2.08 13.44 1.30
C HIS A 307 2.51 12.12 0.69
N GLN A 308 1.82 11.67 -0.35
CA GLN A 308 2.24 10.53 -1.15
C GLN A 308 2.87 11.06 -2.44
N VAL A 309 4.18 11.00 -2.49
CA VAL A 309 4.98 11.58 -3.56
C VAL A 309 5.34 10.51 -4.57
N PHE A 310 4.85 10.66 -5.79
CA PHE A 310 5.22 9.82 -6.93
C PHE A 310 6.42 10.43 -7.63
N GLY A 311 7.36 9.58 -8.02
CA GLY A 311 8.60 10.04 -8.65
C GLY A 311 9.44 8.90 -9.22
N ARG A 312 10.67 9.22 -9.51
CA ARG A 312 11.63 8.28 -10.09
C ARG A 312 12.81 8.08 -9.15
N MET A 313 13.14 6.82 -8.92
CA MET A 313 14.21 6.39 -8.02
C MET A 313 15.38 5.85 -8.83
N SER A 314 16.60 6.25 -8.45
CA SER A 314 17.85 5.76 -9.05
C SER A 314 18.84 5.42 -7.95
N GLY A 315 19.58 4.32 -8.12
CA GLY A 315 20.54 3.88 -7.10
C GLY A 315 20.81 2.39 -7.17
N THR A 316 21.15 1.80 -6.03
CA THR A 316 21.55 0.39 -5.95
C THR A 316 20.79 -0.32 -4.85
N ALA A 317 20.21 -1.47 -5.19
CA ALA A 317 19.71 -2.47 -4.26
C ALA A 317 20.61 -3.70 -4.26
N VAL A 318 20.76 -4.39 -3.12
CA VAL A 318 21.59 -5.59 -3.00
C VAL A 318 20.75 -6.74 -2.45
N LEU A 319 20.72 -7.85 -3.19
CA LEU A 319 19.98 -9.06 -2.80
C LEU A 319 20.73 -9.85 -1.70
N ASP A 320 20.10 -10.88 -1.14
CA ASP A 320 20.69 -11.68 -0.05
C ASP A 320 21.97 -12.41 -0.45
N ASP A 321 22.15 -12.72 -1.73
CA ASP A 321 23.36 -13.36 -2.28
C ASP A 321 24.47 -12.36 -2.69
N GLY A 322 24.23 -11.06 -2.46
CA GLY A 322 25.16 -9.99 -2.84
C GLY A 322 24.99 -9.46 -4.28
N THR A 323 24.04 -9.99 -5.05
CA THR A 323 23.72 -9.48 -6.38
C THR A 323 23.26 -8.03 -6.30
N LYS A 324 23.88 -7.16 -7.10
CA LYS A 324 23.53 -5.75 -7.20
C LYS A 324 22.51 -5.53 -8.31
N VAL A 325 21.41 -4.89 -7.96
CA VAL A 325 20.38 -4.42 -8.89
C VAL A 325 20.48 -2.90 -8.97
N VAL A 326 20.80 -2.39 -10.15
CA VAL A 326 20.95 -0.94 -10.38
C VAL A 326 19.68 -0.38 -10.97
N LEU A 327 19.03 0.50 -10.23
CA LEU A 327 17.82 1.21 -10.65
C LEU A 327 18.21 2.49 -11.40
N LYS A 328 17.51 2.78 -12.50
CA LYS A 328 17.60 4.04 -13.25
C LYS A 328 16.19 4.51 -13.56
N ASP A 329 15.85 5.70 -13.09
CA ASP A 329 14.55 6.34 -13.33
C ASP A 329 13.34 5.40 -13.05
N PHE A 330 13.46 4.58 -12.01
CA PHE A 330 12.46 3.58 -11.64
C PHE A 330 11.22 4.26 -11.04
N LEU A 331 10.07 4.16 -11.71
CA LEU A 331 8.82 4.80 -11.27
C LEU A 331 8.31 4.13 -9.99
N CYS A 332 8.09 4.93 -8.97
CA CYS A 332 7.63 4.48 -7.66
C CYS A 332 6.96 5.62 -6.89
N PHE A 333 6.61 5.37 -5.64
CA PHE A 333 6.21 6.42 -4.72
C PHE A 333 6.84 6.23 -3.35
N ALA A 334 6.88 7.32 -2.60
CA ALA A 334 7.17 7.33 -1.18
C ALA A 334 6.26 8.35 -0.48
N GLU A 335 5.90 8.05 0.77
CA GLU A 335 4.98 8.91 1.52
C GLU A 335 5.46 9.16 2.94
N LYS A 336 5.01 10.29 3.46
CA LYS A 336 4.97 10.59 4.89
C LYS A 336 3.56 10.99 5.25
N VAL A 337 3.02 10.35 6.26
CA VAL A 337 1.66 10.61 6.73
C VAL A 337 1.66 10.79 8.22
N HIS A 338 0.97 11.84 8.69
CA HIS A 338 0.71 12.07 10.09
C HIS A 338 -0.79 12.11 10.33
N ASN A 339 -1.29 11.20 11.15
CA ASN A 339 -2.71 11.08 11.47
C ASN A 339 -2.96 11.17 12.97
N LYS A 340 -4.02 11.92 13.34
CA LYS A 340 -4.62 11.94 14.69
C LYS A 340 -6.09 11.62 14.58
N TYR A 341 -6.49 10.40 15.00
CA TYR A 341 -7.91 10.01 15.05
C TYR A 341 -8.19 8.66 15.74
#